data_2271e20c0a2866b2234578ca95bfac1c
#
_entry.id   2271e20c0a2866b2234578ca95bfac1c
#
_cell.length_a   1.000
_cell.length_b   1.000
_cell.length_c   1.000
_cell.angle_alpha   90.00
_cell.angle_beta   90.00
_cell.angle_gamma   90.00
#
_symmetry.space_group_name_H-M   'P 1'
#
loop_
_entity.id
_entity.type
_entity.pdbx_description
1 polymer ?
#
loop_
_entity_poly.entity_id
_entity_poly.type
_entity_poly.pdbx_seq_one_letter_code
_entity_poly.pdbx_strand_id
1 'polypeptide(L)'
;MKVKSIRIPDDIDKSIEFVARLEKLEKTQTLRKLTRLGFEFYAAKSYERGKLTLREVAELLNLSLSETIDLLAEMGVKGNIRAKDVMESLKATSS
;
A
#
# COMPACT_ATOMS: atom_id res chain seq x y z
N MET A 1 18.30 3.29 -2.96
CA MET A 1 17.29 3.80 -3.90
C MET A 1 17.73 5.12 -4.48
N LYS A 2 17.69 5.21 -5.80
CA LYS A 2 18.07 6.46 -6.45
C LYS A 2 16.95 7.48 -6.34
N VAL A 3 17.29 8.67 -5.91
CA VAL A 3 16.33 9.76 -5.83
C VAL A 3 16.30 10.45 -7.18
N LYS A 4 15.13 10.43 -7.79
CA LYS A 4 14.92 11.17 -9.02
C LYS A 4 14.22 12.48 -8.70
N SER A 5 14.64 13.54 -9.38
CA SER A 5 13.99 14.82 -9.24
C SER A 5 12.63 14.73 -9.93
N ILE A 6 11.57 14.91 -9.18
CA ILE A 6 10.20 14.85 -9.68
C ILE A 6 9.53 16.19 -9.44
N ARG A 7 8.89 16.70 -10.51
CA ARG A 7 8.11 17.92 -10.38
C ARG A 7 6.74 17.59 -9.77
N ILE A 8 6.42 18.22 -8.66
CA ILE A 8 5.17 17.97 -7.96
C ILE A 8 4.19 19.10 -8.29
N PRO A 9 2.98 18.78 -8.78
CA PRO A 9 1.97 19.81 -9.04
C PRO A 9 1.60 20.58 -7.77
N ASP A 10 1.18 21.82 -7.94
CA ASP A 10 0.88 22.70 -6.80
C ASP A 10 -0.21 22.15 -5.87
N ASP A 11 -1.23 21.51 -6.42
CA ASP A 11 -2.31 20.95 -5.61
C ASP A 11 -1.81 19.84 -4.70
N ILE A 12 -0.92 19.00 -5.22
CA ILE A 12 -0.32 17.93 -4.42
C ILE A 12 0.62 18.51 -3.39
N ASP A 13 1.41 19.51 -3.78
CA ASP A 13 2.34 20.17 -2.87
C ASP A 13 1.60 20.82 -1.70
N LYS A 14 0.48 21.46 -1.96
CA LYS A 14 -0.36 22.06 -0.91
C LYS A 14 -0.91 21.00 0.03
N SER A 15 -1.30 19.85 -0.49
CA SER A 15 -1.78 18.75 0.33
C SER A 15 -0.69 18.23 1.24
N ILE A 16 0.53 18.10 0.71
CA ILE A 16 1.68 17.66 1.51
C ILE A 16 1.96 18.66 2.63
N GLU A 17 1.95 19.95 2.32
CA GLU A 17 2.19 20.98 3.32
C GLU A 17 1.12 20.98 4.41
N PHE A 18 -0.14 20.79 4.03
CA PHE A 18 -1.24 20.72 4.97
C PHE A 18 -1.04 19.57 5.97
N VAL A 19 -0.74 18.38 5.47
CA VAL A 19 -0.53 17.22 6.33
C VAL A 19 0.73 17.37 7.17
N ALA A 20 1.78 17.94 6.60
CA ALA A 20 3.02 18.17 7.32
C ALA A 20 2.78 19.07 8.55
N ARG A 21 1.99 20.11 8.40
CA ARG A 21 1.64 20.99 9.52
C ARG A 21 0.76 20.29 10.53
N LEU A 22 -0.22 19.52 10.04
CA LEU A 22 -1.16 18.83 10.91
C LEU A 22 -0.47 17.81 11.79
N GLU A 23 0.48 17.07 11.24
CA GLU A 23 1.18 16.01 11.95
C GLU A 23 2.55 16.41 12.46
N LYS A 24 2.93 17.64 12.24
CA LYS A 24 4.23 18.18 12.68
C LYS A 24 5.40 17.36 12.15
N LEU A 25 5.35 17.07 10.86
CA LEU A 25 6.38 16.32 10.15
C LEU A 25 7.09 17.22 9.16
N GLU A 26 8.30 16.83 8.80
CA GLU A 26 9.01 17.49 7.72
C GLU A 26 8.34 17.11 6.39
N LYS A 27 8.49 17.99 5.39
CA LYS A 27 7.88 17.78 4.08
C LYS A 27 8.29 16.45 3.44
N THR A 28 9.57 16.10 3.56
CA THR A 28 10.08 14.84 3.00
C THR A 28 9.46 13.63 3.68
N GLN A 29 9.33 13.68 5.01
CA GLN A 29 8.71 12.60 5.77
C GLN A 29 7.23 12.46 5.41
N THR A 30 6.56 13.59 5.23
CA THR A 30 5.15 13.62 4.86
C THR A 30 4.94 13.03 3.48
N LEU A 31 5.79 13.40 2.53
CA LEU A 31 5.74 12.85 1.18
C LEU A 31 5.89 11.34 1.20
N ARG A 32 6.86 10.84 1.97
CA ARG A 32 7.09 9.40 2.09
C ARG A 32 5.87 8.69 2.70
N LYS A 33 5.31 9.28 3.74
CA LYS A 33 4.14 8.71 4.41
C LYS A 33 2.94 8.64 3.48
N LEU A 34 2.63 9.74 2.81
CA LEU A 34 1.48 9.80 1.90
C LEU A 34 1.66 8.89 0.69
N THR A 35 2.89 8.79 0.18
CA THR A 35 3.20 7.89 -0.92
C THR A 35 2.96 6.44 -0.50
N ARG A 36 3.41 6.06 0.69
CA ARG A 36 3.20 4.71 1.21
C ARG A 36 1.72 4.40 1.37
N LEU A 37 0.96 5.32 1.95
CA LEU A 37 -0.48 5.14 2.12
C LEU A 37 -1.19 5.01 0.78
N GLY A 38 -0.80 5.84 -0.19
CA GLY A 38 -1.36 5.77 -1.54
C GLY A 38 -1.05 4.44 -2.20
N PHE A 39 0.16 3.94 -2.03
CA PHE A 39 0.57 2.67 -2.58
C PHE A 39 -0.23 1.53 -1.96
N GLU A 40 -0.42 1.56 -0.64
CA GLU A 40 -1.21 0.55 0.05
C GLU A 40 -2.64 0.54 -0.46
N PHE A 41 -3.23 1.71 -0.64
CA PHE A 41 -4.58 1.84 -1.18
C PHE A 41 -4.67 1.29 -2.60
N TYR A 42 -3.70 1.64 -3.44
CA TYR A 42 -3.65 1.16 -4.82
C TYR A 42 -3.56 -0.37 -4.86
N ALA A 43 -2.69 -0.94 -4.04
CA ALA A 43 -2.51 -2.39 -3.99
C ALA A 43 -3.78 -3.09 -3.52
N ALA A 44 -4.45 -2.53 -2.49
CA ALA A 44 -5.70 -3.09 -1.97
C ALA A 44 -6.79 -3.07 -3.04
N LYS A 45 -6.93 -1.97 -3.76
CA LYS A 45 -7.93 -1.86 -4.82
C LYS A 45 -7.62 -2.79 -5.98
N SER A 46 -6.35 -2.96 -6.31
CA SER A 46 -5.93 -3.87 -7.37
C SER A 46 -6.23 -5.32 -7.01
N TYR A 47 -6.02 -5.69 -5.75
CA TYR A 47 -6.38 -7.01 -5.26
C TYR A 47 -7.90 -7.23 -5.34
N GLU A 48 -8.66 -6.25 -4.89
CA GLU A 48 -10.13 -6.31 -4.89
C GLU A 48 -10.67 -6.51 -6.31
N ARG A 49 -10.02 -5.90 -7.29
CA ARG A 49 -10.40 -6.00 -8.70
C ARG A 49 -9.82 -7.23 -9.40
N GLY A 50 -9.10 -8.06 -8.69
CA GLY A 50 -8.50 -9.26 -9.25
C GLY A 50 -7.26 -9.04 -10.09
N LYS A 51 -6.67 -7.86 -10.04
CA LYS A 51 -5.46 -7.54 -10.81
C LYS A 51 -4.19 -8.02 -10.14
N LEU A 52 -4.20 -8.12 -8.82
CA LEU A 52 -3.07 -8.61 -8.04
C LEU A 52 -3.53 -9.75 -7.14
N THR A 53 -2.66 -10.73 -6.97
CA THR A 53 -2.90 -11.81 -6.00
C THR A 53 -2.49 -11.33 -4.62
N LEU A 54 -2.93 -12.04 -3.58
CA LEU A 54 -2.53 -11.74 -2.22
C LEU A 54 -1.01 -11.76 -2.06
N ARG A 55 -0.37 -12.74 -2.66
CA ARG A 55 1.08 -12.86 -2.62
C ARG A 55 1.77 -11.66 -3.27
N GLU A 56 1.26 -11.24 -4.42
CA GLU A 56 1.82 -10.08 -5.11
C GLU A 56 1.70 -8.81 -4.29
N VAL A 57 0.57 -8.61 -3.61
CA VAL A 57 0.39 -7.48 -2.72
C VAL A 57 1.41 -7.52 -1.58
N ALA A 58 1.58 -8.70 -0.98
CA ALA A 58 2.54 -8.88 0.10
C ALA A 58 3.96 -8.55 -0.36
N GLU A 59 4.34 -9.02 -1.53
CA GLU A 59 5.66 -8.75 -2.09
C GLU A 59 5.87 -7.26 -2.38
N LEU A 60 4.87 -6.62 -2.99
CA LEU A 60 4.95 -5.20 -3.31
C LEU A 60 5.10 -4.33 -2.07
N LEU A 61 4.42 -4.68 -1.01
CA LEU A 61 4.42 -3.90 0.22
C LEU A 61 5.48 -4.36 1.21
N ASN A 62 6.20 -5.42 0.87
CA ASN A 62 7.22 -6.01 1.73
C ASN A 62 6.64 -6.40 3.10
N LEU A 63 5.50 -7.08 3.06
CA LEU A 63 4.79 -7.55 4.25
C LEU A 63 4.67 -9.06 4.22
N SER A 64 4.46 -9.65 5.38
CA SER A 64 4.10 -11.07 5.46
C SER A 64 2.66 -11.22 4.96
N LEU A 65 2.26 -12.46 4.68
CA LEU A 65 0.87 -12.72 4.26
C LEU A 65 -0.11 -12.31 5.36
N SER A 66 0.23 -12.60 6.61
CA SER A 66 -0.62 -12.24 7.74
C SER A 66 -0.79 -10.73 7.85
N GLU A 67 0.31 -10.00 7.75
CA GLU A 67 0.28 -8.54 7.78
C GLU A 67 -0.53 -7.97 6.63
N THR A 68 -0.41 -8.59 5.45
CA THR A 68 -1.13 -8.16 4.26
C THR A 68 -2.64 -8.34 4.44
N ILE A 69 -3.05 -9.48 4.99
CA ILE A 69 -4.46 -9.76 5.27
C ILE A 69 -5.01 -8.71 6.25
N ASP A 70 -4.26 -8.42 7.31
CA ASP A 70 -4.68 -7.42 8.29
C ASP A 70 -4.82 -6.04 7.65
N LEU A 71 -3.87 -5.67 6.81
CA LEU A 71 -3.90 -4.38 6.12
C LEU A 71 -5.12 -4.28 5.20
N LEU A 72 -5.38 -5.32 4.42
CA LEU A 72 -6.53 -5.33 3.51
C LEU A 72 -7.83 -5.21 4.29
N ALA A 73 -7.93 -5.88 5.42
CA ALA A 73 -9.11 -5.78 6.28
C ALA A 73 -9.28 -4.36 6.80
N GLU A 74 -8.21 -3.72 7.24
CA GLU A 74 -8.25 -2.33 7.70
C GLU A 74 -8.71 -1.38 6.61
N MET A 75 -8.36 -1.67 5.37
CA MET A 75 -8.71 -0.83 4.24
C MET A 75 -10.09 -1.14 3.67
N GLY A 76 -10.85 -1.99 4.33
CA GLY A 76 -12.22 -2.25 3.95
C GLY A 76 -12.41 -3.27 2.84
N VAL A 77 -11.42 -4.11 2.58
CA VAL A 77 -11.53 -5.20 1.61
C VAL A 77 -12.25 -6.35 2.31
N LYS A 78 -13.57 -6.25 2.39
CA LYS A 78 -14.39 -7.20 3.14
C LYS A 78 -14.80 -8.38 2.29
N GLY A 79 -14.61 -9.58 2.84
CA GLY A 79 -15.07 -10.80 2.20
C GLY A 79 -14.40 -11.13 0.89
N ASN A 80 -13.40 -10.34 0.49
CA ASN A 80 -12.70 -10.57 -0.76
C ASN A 80 -11.44 -11.40 -0.59
N ILE A 81 -11.01 -11.59 0.64
CA ILE A 81 -9.88 -12.46 0.93
C ILE A 81 -10.43 -13.86 1.08
N ARG A 82 -10.26 -14.66 0.06
CA ARG A 82 -10.79 -16.03 0.02
C ARG A 82 -9.78 -17.00 0.60
N ALA A 83 -10.29 -18.07 1.21
CA ALA A 83 -9.42 -19.16 1.67
C ALA A 83 -8.56 -19.67 0.52
N LYS A 84 -9.12 -19.73 -0.68
CA LYS A 84 -8.40 -20.13 -1.87
C LYS A 84 -7.19 -19.26 -2.12
N ASP A 85 -7.34 -17.93 -2.02
CA ASP A 85 -6.24 -17.00 -2.26
C ASP A 85 -5.10 -17.21 -1.26
N VAL A 86 -5.46 -17.41 0.01
CA VAL A 86 -4.48 -17.67 1.05
C VAL A 86 -3.76 -18.99 0.80
N MET A 87 -4.51 -20.03 0.46
CA MET A 87 -3.92 -21.34 0.23
C MET A 87 -2.99 -21.36 -0.98
N GLU A 88 -3.37 -20.70 -2.06
CA GLU A 88 -2.52 -20.60 -3.24
C GLU A 88 -1.21 -19.87 -2.91
N SER A 89 -1.29 -18.80 -2.13
CA SER A 89 -0.12 -18.06 -1.70
C SER A 89 0.79 -18.91 -0.83
N LEU A 90 0.23 -19.68 0.09
CA LEU A 90 1.00 -20.57 0.95
C LEU A 90 1.67 -21.69 0.16
N LYS A 91 0.97 -22.28 -0.82
CA LYS A 91 1.54 -23.30 -1.68
C LYS A 91 2.72 -22.77 -2.45
N ALA A 92 2.60 -21.57 -3.00
CA ALA A 92 3.67 -20.94 -3.75
C ALA A 92 4.90 -20.67 -2.87
N THR A 93 4.67 -20.41 -1.58
CA THR A 93 5.75 -20.11 -0.64
C THR A 93 6.42 -21.38 -0.14
N SER A 94 5.69 -22.47 -0.01
CA SER A 94 6.19 -23.72 0.58
C SER A 94 6.87 -24.64 -0.43
N SER A 95 6.84 -24.32 -1.68
CA SER A 95 7.46 -25.14 -2.73
C SER A 95 8.95 -24.92 -2.88
#